data_90c75075b01e22a9acd3c5c21d1d5a3f
#
_entry.id   90c75075b01e22a9acd3c5c21d1d5a3f
#
_cell.length_a   1.000
_cell.length_b   1.000
_cell.length_c   1.000
_cell.angle_alpha   90.00
_cell.angle_beta   90.00
_cell.angle_gamma   90.00
#
_symmetry.space_group_name_H-M   'P 1'
#
loop_
_entity.id
_entity.type
_entity.pdbx_description
1 polymer ?
#
loop_
_entity_poly.entity_id
_entity_poly.type
_entity_poly.pdbx_seq_one_letter_code
_entity_poly.pdbx_strand_id
1 'polypeptide(L)'
;MMGHESPYKGKRGLRRIWNALGYSLTGFADAYRHESSFRQEVALAGVLIPLSLWVRTSGVGHALLIGSVLLVLLVELLNSAVEATVDRISLDDHRLAKRAKDIGSAAVLISLINVAAVWTLVLSN
;
A
#
# COMPACT_ATOMS: atom_id res chain seq x y z
N MET A 1 -2.71 -12.79 -32.52
CA MET A 1 -2.67 -13.29 -32.34
C MET A 1 -2.55 -14.02 -31.75
N MET A 2 -2.43 -14.20 -31.57
CA MET A 2 -2.46 -15.05 -31.27
C MET A 2 -3.30 -15.54 -30.45
N GLY A 3 -4.08 -15.57 -30.32
CA GLY A 3 -5.14 -16.00 -29.48
C GLY A 3 -5.20 -17.46 -29.10
N HIS A 4 -4.35 -18.20 -29.60
CA HIS A 4 -4.34 -19.61 -29.28
C HIS A 4 -3.71 -19.88 -27.91
N GLU A 5 -4.18 -20.90 -27.25
CA GLU A 5 -3.64 -21.30 -25.96
C GLU A 5 -2.27 -21.94 -26.12
N SER A 6 -1.35 -21.51 -25.26
CA SER A 6 -0.02 -22.08 -25.23
C SER A 6 -0.04 -23.39 -24.42
N PRO A 7 0.66 -24.44 -24.88
CA PRO A 7 0.80 -25.64 -24.07
C PRO A 7 1.64 -25.40 -22.80
N TYR A 8 2.27 -24.23 -22.71
CA TYR A 8 3.07 -23.85 -21.54
C TYR A 8 2.33 -22.88 -20.65
N LYS A 9 1.02 -22.89 -20.69
CA LYS A 9 0.20 -21.94 -19.95
C LYS A 9 0.49 -21.96 -18.44
N GLY A 10 0.71 -23.15 -17.88
CA GLY A 10 1.04 -23.29 -16.47
C GLY A 10 2.37 -22.63 -16.11
N LYS A 11 3.41 -22.87 -16.93
CA LYS A 11 4.71 -22.23 -16.74
C LYS A 11 4.59 -20.73 -16.90
N ARG A 12 3.80 -20.29 -17.87
CA ARG A 12 3.58 -18.86 -18.10
C ARG A 12 2.90 -18.22 -16.88
N GLY A 13 1.97 -18.93 -16.25
CA GLY A 13 1.30 -18.46 -15.05
C GLY A 13 2.29 -18.29 -13.90
N LEU A 14 3.18 -19.26 -13.67
CA LEU A 14 4.19 -19.17 -12.63
C LEU A 14 5.21 -18.08 -12.92
N ARG A 15 5.62 -17.95 -14.18
CA ARG A 15 6.53 -16.90 -14.59
C ARG A 15 5.89 -15.54 -14.38
N ARG A 16 4.60 -15.40 -14.66
CA ARG A 16 3.88 -14.16 -14.44
C ARG A 16 3.89 -13.76 -12.97
N ILE A 17 3.67 -14.73 -12.09
CA ILE A 17 3.71 -14.47 -10.65
C ILE A 17 5.11 -14.04 -10.22
N TRP A 18 6.14 -14.73 -10.73
CA TRP A 18 7.52 -14.38 -10.43
C TRP A 18 7.86 -12.97 -10.91
N ASN A 19 7.43 -12.63 -12.13
CA ASN A 19 7.67 -11.31 -12.68
C ASN A 19 6.91 -10.24 -11.89
N ALA A 20 5.68 -10.55 -11.47
CA ALA A 20 4.89 -9.63 -10.65
C ALA A 20 5.58 -9.36 -9.32
N LEU A 21 6.20 -10.36 -8.72
CA LEU A 21 6.97 -10.16 -7.50
C LEU A 21 8.13 -9.21 -7.74
N GLY A 22 8.85 -9.38 -8.86
CA GLY A 22 9.94 -8.48 -9.22
C GLY A 22 9.46 -7.04 -9.40
N TYR A 23 8.33 -6.85 -10.08
CA TYR A 23 7.74 -5.53 -10.25
C TYR A 23 7.33 -4.93 -8.92
N SER A 24 6.78 -5.74 -8.02
CA SER A 24 6.38 -5.27 -6.70
C SER A 24 7.58 -4.79 -5.89
N LEU A 25 8.67 -5.53 -5.92
CA LEU A 25 9.89 -5.13 -5.22
C LEU A 25 10.45 -3.82 -5.79
N THR A 26 10.41 -3.67 -7.12
CA THR A 26 10.81 -2.42 -7.75
C THR A 26 9.91 -1.28 -7.33
N GLY A 27 8.59 -1.52 -7.27
CA GLY A 27 7.61 -0.52 -6.84
C GLY A 27 7.85 -0.06 -5.41
N PHE A 28 8.11 -1.01 -4.49
CA PHE A 28 8.46 -0.66 -3.11
C PHE A 28 9.72 0.20 -3.07
N ALA A 29 10.74 -0.18 -3.81
CA ALA A 29 12.00 0.56 -3.84
C ALA A 29 11.79 1.98 -4.40
N ASP A 30 11.00 2.10 -5.45
CA ASP A 30 10.71 3.41 -6.05
C ASP A 30 9.94 4.30 -5.08
N ALA A 31 8.92 3.76 -4.44
CA ALA A 31 8.14 4.52 -3.46
C ALA A 31 9.03 4.96 -2.28
N TYR A 32 9.84 4.04 -1.77
CA TYR A 32 10.74 4.35 -0.66
C TYR A 32 11.73 5.44 -1.04
N ARG A 33 12.21 5.42 -2.27
CA ARG A 33 13.22 6.35 -2.75
C ARG A 33 12.65 7.74 -3.00
N HIS A 34 11.41 7.81 -3.50
CA HIS A 34 10.83 9.07 -3.97
C HIS A 34 9.78 9.69 -3.04
N GLU A 35 9.22 8.90 -2.10
CA GLU A 35 8.12 9.37 -1.26
C GLU A 35 8.53 9.39 0.20
N SER A 36 8.70 10.60 0.74
CA SER A 36 9.08 10.72 2.16
C SER A 36 8.01 10.20 3.09
N SER A 37 6.73 10.36 2.73
CA SER A 37 5.62 9.83 3.52
C SER A 37 5.70 8.32 3.62
N PHE A 38 6.02 7.66 2.52
CA PHE A 38 6.14 6.21 2.51
C PHE A 38 7.28 5.74 3.41
N ARG A 39 8.42 6.45 3.37
CA ARG A 39 9.55 6.13 4.26
C ARG A 39 9.15 6.23 5.73
N GLN A 40 8.42 7.29 6.09
CA GLN A 40 7.94 7.47 7.46
C GLN A 40 7.01 6.35 7.88
N GLU A 41 6.13 5.93 7.00
CA GLU A 41 5.15 4.88 7.28
C GLU A 41 5.79 3.51 7.33
N VAL A 42 6.81 3.26 6.51
CA VAL A 42 7.61 2.02 6.61
C VAL A 42 8.33 1.97 7.96
N ALA A 43 8.90 3.08 8.41
CA ALA A 43 9.55 3.13 9.72
C ALA A 43 8.55 2.86 10.83
N LEU A 44 7.36 3.47 10.74
CA LEU A 44 6.30 3.23 11.72
C LEU A 44 5.86 1.77 11.72
N ALA A 45 5.71 1.17 10.54
CA ALA A 45 5.37 -0.24 10.42
C ALA A 45 6.46 -1.13 11.03
N GLY A 46 7.72 -0.76 10.82
CA GLY A 46 8.86 -1.49 11.39
C GLY A 46 8.88 -1.48 12.91
N VAL A 47 8.21 -0.52 13.53
CA VAL A 47 8.03 -0.46 14.98
C VAL A 47 6.75 -1.15 15.40
N LEU A 48 5.63 -0.82 14.76
CA LEU A 48 4.32 -1.28 15.20
C LEU A 48 4.10 -2.77 14.95
N ILE A 49 4.55 -3.30 13.83
CA ILE A 49 4.31 -4.72 13.54
C ILE A 49 5.04 -5.63 14.54
N PRO A 50 6.34 -5.45 14.81
CA PRO A 50 6.97 -6.23 15.89
C PRO A 50 6.30 -5.99 17.25
N LEU A 51 5.93 -4.75 17.54
CA LEU A 51 5.27 -4.41 18.81
C LEU A 51 3.94 -5.13 18.95
N SER A 52 3.20 -5.31 17.86
CA SER A 52 1.92 -5.99 17.89
C SER A 52 2.03 -7.42 18.38
N LEU A 53 3.18 -8.05 18.16
CA LEU A 53 3.40 -9.43 18.58
C LEU A 53 3.53 -9.57 20.10
N TRP A 54 3.82 -8.49 20.79
CA TRP A 54 3.93 -8.45 22.26
C TRP A 54 2.62 -8.12 22.94
N VAL A 55 1.62 -7.66 22.16
CA VAL A 55 0.31 -7.31 22.70
C VAL A 55 -0.46 -8.60 23.02
N ARG A 56 -1.07 -8.64 24.19
CA ARG A 56 -1.90 -9.78 24.59
C ARG A 56 -3.29 -9.59 24.03
N THR A 57 -3.57 -10.30 22.95
CA THR A 57 -4.87 -10.25 22.29
C THR A 57 -5.08 -11.55 21.51
N SER A 58 -6.28 -11.73 20.98
CA SER A 58 -6.63 -12.90 20.19
C SER A 58 -5.93 -12.87 18.82
N GLY A 59 -6.04 -13.96 18.07
CA GLY A 59 -5.57 -13.98 16.70
C GLY A 59 -6.25 -12.93 15.85
N VAL A 60 -7.54 -12.69 16.06
CA VAL A 60 -8.27 -11.63 15.37
C VAL A 60 -7.71 -10.26 15.75
N GLY A 61 -7.42 -10.05 17.05
CA GLY A 61 -6.79 -8.81 17.49
C GLY A 61 -5.45 -8.57 16.83
N HIS A 62 -4.60 -9.59 16.77
CA HIS A 62 -3.30 -9.47 16.07
C HIS A 62 -3.49 -9.17 14.60
N ALA A 63 -4.45 -9.83 13.94
CA ALA A 63 -4.74 -9.59 12.54
C ALA A 63 -5.16 -8.14 12.29
N LEU A 64 -5.99 -7.59 13.20
CA LEU A 64 -6.42 -6.21 13.09
C LEU A 64 -5.27 -5.24 13.29
N LEU A 65 -4.43 -5.49 14.30
CA LEU A 65 -3.28 -4.61 14.56
C LEU A 65 -2.34 -4.56 13.35
N ILE A 66 -1.96 -5.73 12.84
CA ILE A 66 -1.05 -5.82 11.69
C ILE A 66 -1.73 -5.33 10.43
N GLY A 67 -2.99 -5.75 10.22
CA GLY A 67 -3.74 -5.38 9.02
C GLY A 67 -3.95 -3.88 8.89
N SER A 68 -4.18 -3.18 10.00
CA SER A 68 -4.35 -1.73 9.95
C SER A 68 -3.07 -1.01 9.53
N VAL A 69 -1.92 -1.51 9.96
CA VAL A 69 -0.62 -0.95 9.56
C VAL A 69 -0.35 -1.22 8.08
N LEU A 70 -0.61 -2.44 7.63
CA LEU A 70 -0.43 -2.80 6.22
C LEU A 70 -1.36 -1.98 5.33
N LEU A 71 -2.56 -1.67 5.81
CA LEU A 71 -3.51 -0.85 5.06
C LEU A 71 -2.96 0.56 4.82
N VAL A 72 -2.29 1.14 5.80
CA VAL A 72 -1.66 2.45 5.62
C VAL A 72 -0.62 2.39 4.49
N LEU A 73 0.23 1.36 4.50
CA LEU A 73 1.24 1.20 3.45
C LEU A 73 0.59 1.00 2.09
N LEU A 74 -0.45 0.17 2.04
CA LEU A 74 -1.17 -0.09 0.79
C LEU A 74 -1.77 1.18 0.21
N VAL A 75 -2.47 1.94 1.05
CA VAL A 75 -3.12 3.17 0.60
C VAL A 75 -2.08 4.20 0.16
N GLU A 76 -0.97 4.29 0.88
CA GLU A 76 0.10 5.21 0.49
C GLU A 76 0.71 4.84 -0.87
N LEU A 77 0.92 3.55 -1.12
CA LEU A 77 1.42 3.09 -2.42
C LEU A 77 0.45 3.46 -3.54
N LEU A 78 -0.84 3.25 -3.31
CA LEU A 78 -1.86 3.60 -4.31
C LEU A 78 -1.92 5.10 -4.53
N ASN A 79 -1.81 5.89 -3.48
CA ASN A 79 -1.79 7.34 -3.60
C ASN A 79 -0.56 7.80 -4.39
N SER A 80 0.60 7.21 -4.14
CA SER A 80 1.80 7.53 -4.89
C SER A 80 1.65 7.21 -6.37
N ALA A 81 0.99 6.08 -6.68
CA ALA A 81 0.71 5.70 -8.06
C ALA A 81 -0.22 6.71 -8.73
N VAL A 82 -1.25 7.16 -8.01
CA VAL A 82 -2.16 8.20 -8.52
C VAL A 82 -1.38 9.49 -8.80
N GLU A 83 -0.55 9.92 -7.87
CA GLU A 83 0.22 11.15 -8.04
C GLU A 83 1.16 11.07 -9.24
N ALA A 84 1.85 9.94 -9.40
CA ALA A 84 2.74 9.74 -10.52
C ALA A 84 1.97 9.79 -11.85
N THR A 85 0.79 9.16 -11.89
CA THR A 85 -0.05 9.13 -13.08
C THR A 85 -0.56 10.53 -13.42
N VAL A 86 -1.05 11.25 -12.41
CA VAL A 86 -1.57 12.61 -12.59
C VAL A 86 -0.48 13.54 -13.07
N ASP A 87 0.71 13.45 -12.48
CA ASP A 87 1.83 14.32 -12.87
C ASP A 87 2.27 14.05 -14.30
N ARG A 88 2.11 12.81 -14.77
CA ARG A 88 2.46 12.46 -16.15
C ARG A 88 1.49 13.03 -17.18
N ILE A 89 0.19 13.05 -16.83
CA ILE A 89 -0.89 13.37 -17.76
C ILE A 89 -1.24 14.85 -17.72
N SER A 90 -1.23 15.43 -16.54
CA SER A 90 -1.91 16.68 -16.27
C SER A 90 -1.00 17.88 -16.38
N LEU A 91 -0.79 18.36 -17.57
CA LEU A 91 -0.07 19.61 -17.78
C LEU A 91 -1.01 20.80 -17.89
N ASP A 92 -2.26 20.55 -18.33
CA ASP A 92 -3.16 21.65 -18.71
C ASP A 92 -4.33 21.85 -17.75
N ASP A 93 -4.82 20.81 -17.08
CA ASP A 93 -5.97 20.96 -16.20
C ASP A 93 -5.56 20.76 -14.75
N HIS A 94 -5.10 21.84 -14.14
CA HIS A 94 -4.63 21.83 -12.77
C HIS A 94 -5.76 21.53 -11.76
N ARG A 95 -7.00 21.86 -12.12
CA ARG A 95 -8.14 21.65 -11.23
C ARG A 95 -8.41 20.18 -11.01
N LEU A 96 -8.42 19.38 -12.07
CA LEU A 96 -8.62 17.93 -11.95
C LEU A 96 -7.41 17.26 -11.31
N ALA A 97 -6.20 17.73 -11.61
CA ALA A 97 -4.99 17.21 -11.00
C ALA A 97 -5.02 17.42 -9.48
N LYS A 98 -5.35 18.63 -9.05
CA LYS A 98 -5.46 18.94 -7.62
C LYS A 98 -6.54 18.09 -6.96
N ARG A 99 -7.67 17.95 -7.63
CA ARG A 99 -8.78 17.14 -7.10
C ARG A 99 -8.38 15.70 -6.88
N ALA A 100 -7.70 15.09 -7.86
CA ALA A 100 -7.24 13.70 -7.74
C ALA A 100 -6.26 13.55 -6.58
N LYS A 101 -5.32 14.47 -6.43
CA LYS A 101 -4.34 14.43 -5.35
C LYS A 101 -4.99 14.63 -3.99
N ASP A 102 -5.97 15.54 -3.90
CA ASP A 102 -6.70 15.77 -2.65
C ASP A 102 -7.48 14.53 -2.23
N ILE A 103 -8.12 13.86 -3.19
CA ILE A 103 -8.89 12.64 -2.90
C ILE A 103 -7.93 11.53 -2.43
N GLY A 104 -6.79 11.38 -3.08
CA GLY A 104 -5.79 10.40 -2.66
C GLY A 104 -5.29 10.68 -1.24
N SER A 105 -5.06 11.95 -0.93
CA SER A 105 -4.64 12.38 0.40
C SER A 105 -5.71 12.06 1.45
N ALA A 106 -6.99 12.23 1.08
CA ALA A 106 -8.10 11.89 1.98
C ALA A 106 -8.12 10.39 2.29
N ALA A 107 -7.80 9.56 1.31
CA ALA A 107 -7.72 8.11 1.53
C ALA A 107 -6.61 7.77 2.52
N VAL A 108 -5.45 8.43 2.40
CA VAL A 108 -4.35 8.25 3.35
C VAL A 108 -4.81 8.65 4.75
N LEU A 109 -5.48 9.78 4.88
CA LEU A 109 -5.98 10.25 6.17
C LEU A 109 -6.89 9.23 6.82
N ILE A 110 -7.82 8.66 6.05
CA ILE A 110 -8.73 7.63 6.57
C ILE A 110 -7.94 6.42 7.07
N SER A 111 -6.92 6.00 6.34
CA SER A 111 -6.11 4.85 6.76
C SER A 111 -5.35 5.13 8.06
N LEU A 112 -4.89 6.37 8.25
CA LEU A 112 -4.21 6.78 9.48
C LEU A 112 -5.19 6.82 10.67
N ILE A 113 -6.40 7.34 10.45
CA ILE A 113 -7.44 7.31 11.47
C ILE A 113 -7.78 5.86 11.83
N ASN A 114 -7.85 5.00 10.82
CA ASN A 114 -8.16 3.59 11.03
C ASN A 114 -7.11 2.90 11.89
N VAL A 115 -5.83 3.10 11.62
CA VAL A 115 -4.78 2.46 12.44
C VAL A 115 -4.84 2.97 13.87
N ALA A 116 -5.07 4.24 14.07
CA ALA A 116 -5.18 4.80 15.41
C ALA A 116 -6.38 4.22 16.15
N ALA A 117 -7.53 4.12 15.47
CA ALA A 117 -8.74 3.56 16.07
C ALA A 117 -8.58 2.08 16.40
N VAL A 118 -8.06 1.29 15.48
CA VAL A 118 -7.88 -0.15 15.69
C VAL A 118 -6.94 -0.41 16.87
N TRP A 119 -5.80 0.29 16.90
CA TRP A 119 -4.85 0.08 17.98
C TRP A 119 -5.42 0.51 19.31
N THR A 120 -6.12 1.64 19.37
CA THR A 120 -6.75 2.11 20.60
C THR A 120 -7.77 1.09 21.10
N LEU A 121 -8.63 0.59 20.23
CA LEU A 121 -9.68 -0.33 20.62
C LEU A 121 -9.12 -1.69 21.04
N VAL A 122 -8.14 -2.20 20.32
CA VAL A 122 -7.54 -3.49 20.66
C VAL A 122 -6.77 -3.40 21.98
N LEU A 123 -5.99 -2.33 22.17
CA LEU A 123 -5.20 -2.18 23.39
C LEU A 123 -6.04 -1.92 24.64
N SER A 124 -7.21 -1.33 24.47
CA SER A 124 -8.08 -1.00 25.60
C SER A 124 -9.07 -2.10 25.94
N ASN A 125 -9.04 -3.20 25.22
CA ASN A 125 -10.00 -4.30 25.43
C ASN A 125 -9.45 -5.37 26.40
#